data_755a37e8f8156a5b5f2132e64bf8e648
#
_entry.id   755a37e8f8156a5b5f2132e64bf8e648
#
_cell.length_a   1.000
_cell.length_b   1.000
_cell.length_c   1.000
_cell.angle_alpha   90.00
_cell.angle_beta   90.00
_cell.angle_gamma   90.00
#
_symmetry.space_group_name_H-M   'P 1'
#
loop_
_entity.id
_entity.type
_entity.pdbx_description
1 polymer ?
#
loop_
_entity_poly.entity_id
_entity_poly.type
_entity_poly.pdbx_seq_one_letter_code
_entity_poly.pdbx_strand_id
1 'polypeptide(L)'
;MNKKTKIWLIAAAFLVVLGVVLFAAGMAAQNWDYGALGTGKNRTETYEIQGTFHKISIDSTISDIAFELSENGTCRLVCNGPAYIGFDAAAQENPLTVSETDEREWYEHIGIFIGTPKMTLYLPEAEYDALVIHEDTGDVSIPRDFRFKNMEIDASTGNIANYASVSDTMKITASTGDIRVEGVSTGALELSVSTGRVDVRDTMCGNLISNGSTGDLTLDNVIVAEKLTVERSTGDVGFDRCDAGEISVVTDTGDVRGSLCSEKVFLTRTDTGRVQIPQSVTGGVCRIETDTGDITISISE
;
A
#
# COMPACT_ATOMS: atom_id res chain seq x y z
N MET A 1 -23.53 -46.83 2.48
CA MET A 1 -23.35 -46.00 3.68
C MET A 1 -23.98 -46.71 4.86
N ASN A 2 -23.23 -46.92 5.94
CA ASN A 2 -23.67 -47.72 7.10
C ASN A 2 -24.76 -46.98 7.89
N LYS A 3 -25.73 -47.69 8.53
CA LYS A 3 -26.80 -47.06 9.32
C LYS A 3 -26.27 -46.05 10.38
N LYS A 4 -25.16 -46.39 11.04
CA LYS A 4 -24.50 -45.52 12.01
C LYS A 4 -24.01 -44.18 11.36
N THR A 5 -23.41 -44.24 10.18
CA THR A 5 -22.93 -43.06 9.45
C THR A 5 -24.09 -42.14 9.05
N LYS A 6 -25.26 -42.70 8.66
CA LYS A 6 -26.44 -41.88 8.34
C LYS A 6 -26.95 -41.12 9.58
N ILE A 7 -26.99 -41.78 10.75
CA ILE A 7 -27.44 -41.14 11.99
C ILE A 7 -26.51 -40.00 12.38
N TRP A 8 -25.20 -40.17 12.29
CA TRP A 8 -24.23 -39.11 12.58
C TRP A 8 -24.31 -37.93 11.60
N LEU A 9 -24.55 -38.21 10.31
CA LEU A 9 -24.74 -37.13 9.32
C LEU A 9 -26.03 -36.35 9.56
N ILE A 10 -27.13 -37.02 9.94
CA ILE A 10 -28.39 -36.34 10.30
C ILE A 10 -28.20 -35.49 11.57
N ALA A 11 -27.53 -36.04 12.58
CA ALA A 11 -27.25 -35.28 13.79
C ALA A 11 -26.34 -34.06 13.53
N ALA A 12 -25.31 -34.20 12.69
CA ALA A 12 -24.45 -33.08 12.28
C ALA A 12 -25.23 -32.04 11.50
N ALA A 13 -26.06 -32.45 10.54
CA ALA A 13 -26.91 -31.51 9.79
C ALA A 13 -27.91 -30.77 10.70
N PHE A 14 -28.51 -31.47 11.66
CA PHE A 14 -29.39 -30.85 12.65
C PHE A 14 -28.66 -29.81 13.51
N LEU A 15 -27.44 -30.09 13.97
CA LEU A 15 -26.64 -29.15 14.76
C LEU A 15 -26.25 -27.92 13.96
N VAL A 16 -25.92 -28.09 12.69
CA VAL A 16 -25.60 -26.96 11.78
C VAL A 16 -26.84 -26.08 11.61
N VAL A 17 -27.99 -26.66 11.31
CA VAL A 17 -29.25 -25.90 11.15
C VAL A 17 -29.61 -25.19 12.45
N LEU A 18 -29.51 -25.87 13.59
CA LEU A 18 -29.76 -25.27 14.90
C LEU A 18 -28.82 -24.10 15.17
N GLY A 19 -27.53 -24.24 14.86
CA GLY A 19 -26.53 -23.18 14.99
C GLY A 19 -26.87 -21.94 14.13
N VAL A 20 -27.25 -22.16 12.88
CA VAL A 20 -27.68 -21.07 11.97
C VAL A 20 -28.95 -20.37 12.50
N VAL A 21 -29.91 -21.11 13.01
CA VAL A 21 -31.17 -20.54 13.55
C VAL A 21 -30.86 -19.71 14.82
N LEU A 22 -30.03 -20.23 15.72
CA LEU A 22 -29.64 -19.50 16.93
C LEU A 22 -28.85 -18.24 16.61
N PHE A 23 -27.94 -18.33 15.63
CA PHE A 23 -27.19 -17.17 15.15
C PHE A 23 -28.13 -16.11 14.55
N ALA A 24 -29.03 -16.52 13.63
CA ALA A 24 -29.96 -15.60 13.01
C ALA A 24 -30.92 -14.95 14.02
N ALA A 25 -31.38 -15.72 15.02
CA ALA A 25 -32.22 -15.17 16.11
C ALA A 25 -31.45 -14.18 16.98
N GLY A 26 -30.20 -14.47 17.30
CA GLY A 26 -29.32 -13.55 18.03
C GLY A 26 -29.05 -12.25 17.25
N MET A 27 -28.76 -12.35 15.96
CA MET A 27 -28.55 -11.19 15.10
C MET A 27 -29.82 -10.35 14.92
N ALA A 28 -30.97 -11.00 14.77
CA ALA A 28 -32.26 -10.29 14.68
C ALA A 28 -32.58 -9.51 15.97
N ALA A 29 -32.25 -10.07 17.15
CA ALA A 29 -32.41 -9.39 18.43
C ALA A 29 -31.48 -8.15 18.56
N GLN A 30 -30.36 -8.12 17.84
CA GLN A 30 -29.43 -7.01 17.79
C GLN A 30 -29.60 -6.12 16.52
N ASN A 31 -30.77 -6.19 15.86
CA ASN A 31 -31.07 -5.44 14.63
C ASN A 31 -30.01 -5.64 13.52
N TRP A 32 -29.40 -6.80 13.44
CA TRP A 32 -28.32 -7.12 12.51
C TRP A 32 -27.07 -6.22 12.68
N ASP A 33 -26.85 -5.72 13.87
CA ASP A 33 -25.63 -5.00 14.20
C ASP A 33 -24.46 -5.99 14.37
N TYR A 34 -23.62 -6.08 13.37
CA TYR A 34 -22.43 -6.93 13.39
C TYR A 34 -21.38 -6.44 14.42
N GLY A 35 -21.39 -5.15 14.76
CA GLY A 35 -20.53 -4.59 15.81
C GLY A 35 -20.80 -5.18 17.19
N ALA A 36 -22.06 -5.59 17.44
CA ALA A 36 -22.46 -6.25 18.68
C ALA A 36 -21.88 -7.67 18.87
N LEU A 37 -21.32 -8.28 17.83
CA LEU A 37 -20.60 -9.57 17.92
C LEU A 37 -19.18 -9.41 18.48
N GLY A 38 -18.66 -8.20 18.48
CA GLY A 38 -17.33 -7.90 19.03
C GLY A 38 -17.31 -8.13 20.54
N THR A 39 -16.35 -8.88 21.03
CA THR A 39 -16.14 -9.15 22.46
C THR A 39 -15.36 -8.05 23.17
N GLY A 40 -14.75 -7.12 22.42
CA GLY A 40 -13.93 -6.02 22.92
C GLY A 40 -14.69 -4.68 23.00
N LYS A 41 -14.36 -3.87 23.98
CA LYS A 41 -14.77 -2.46 24.02
C LYS A 41 -13.76 -1.64 23.21
N ASN A 42 -14.26 -0.82 22.30
CA ASN A 42 -13.41 0.16 21.63
C ASN A 42 -13.09 1.31 22.59
N ARG A 43 -11.87 1.79 22.52
CA ARG A 43 -11.34 2.92 23.26
C ARG A 43 -10.72 3.89 22.29
N THR A 44 -10.96 5.19 22.49
CA THR A 44 -10.21 6.24 21.81
C THR A 44 -9.24 6.84 22.81
N GLU A 45 -7.98 6.83 22.48
CA GLU A 45 -6.91 7.42 23.28
C GLU A 45 -6.22 8.52 22.51
N THR A 46 -5.82 9.54 23.23
CA THR A 46 -5.08 10.68 22.67
C THR A 46 -3.82 10.88 23.47
N TYR A 47 -2.69 10.85 22.77
CA TYR A 47 -1.36 11.10 23.33
C TYR A 47 -0.87 12.44 22.81
N GLU A 48 -0.71 13.41 23.72
CA GLU A 48 -0.07 14.69 23.40
C GLU A 48 1.45 14.49 23.39
N ILE A 49 2.06 14.77 22.25
CA ILE A 49 3.50 14.54 22.04
C ILE A 49 4.22 15.88 22.16
N GLN A 50 5.08 15.98 23.16
CA GLN A 50 5.88 17.18 23.41
C GLN A 50 7.31 16.97 22.96
N GLY A 51 7.94 18.00 22.41
CA GLY A 51 9.31 17.96 21.93
C GLY A 51 9.46 18.43 20.49
N THR A 52 10.68 18.54 20.04
CA THR A 52 11.01 18.86 18.65
C THR A 52 11.67 17.66 18.02
N PHE A 53 11.09 17.18 16.93
CA PHE A 53 11.63 16.05 16.17
C PHE A 53 11.54 16.38 14.67
N HIS A 54 12.44 15.79 13.91
CA HIS A 54 12.47 15.89 12.44
C HIS A 54 12.39 14.54 11.76
N LYS A 55 12.44 13.45 12.54
CA LYS A 55 12.30 12.09 12.04
C LYS A 55 11.15 11.41 12.77
N ILE A 56 10.43 10.57 12.04
CA ILE A 56 9.27 9.83 12.54
C ILE A 56 9.47 8.37 12.22
N SER A 57 9.29 7.51 13.22
CA SER A 57 9.33 6.06 13.08
C SER A 57 8.06 5.46 13.66
N ILE A 58 7.32 4.70 12.87
CA ILE A 58 6.08 4.03 13.27
C ILE A 58 6.27 2.54 13.08
N ASP A 59 5.95 1.78 14.12
CA ASP A 59 5.93 0.32 14.13
C ASP A 59 4.53 -0.14 14.55
N SER A 60 3.77 -0.68 13.62
CA SER A 60 2.37 -1.04 13.79
C SER A 60 2.12 -2.48 13.35
N THR A 61 1.21 -3.16 14.04
CA THR A 61 0.89 -4.57 13.80
C THR A 61 -0.45 -4.75 13.07
N ILE A 62 -1.49 -3.99 13.47
CA ILE A 62 -2.84 -4.20 12.90
C ILE A 62 -3.64 -2.91 12.67
N SER A 63 -3.05 -1.75 12.89
CA SER A 63 -3.77 -0.47 12.82
C SER A 63 -3.63 0.21 11.46
N ASP A 64 -4.73 0.69 10.91
CA ASP A 64 -4.63 1.65 9.80
C ASP A 64 -3.92 2.92 10.25
N ILE A 65 -2.94 3.38 9.47
CA ILE A 65 -2.14 4.57 9.75
C ILE A 65 -2.58 5.72 8.86
N ALA A 66 -2.96 6.83 9.48
CA ALA A 66 -3.31 8.06 8.80
C ALA A 66 -2.57 9.26 9.39
N PHE A 67 -2.32 10.25 8.55
CA PHE A 67 -1.70 11.52 8.92
C PHE A 67 -2.69 12.66 8.71
N GLU A 68 -2.72 13.61 9.61
CA GLU A 68 -3.52 14.82 9.48
C GLU A 68 -2.72 16.06 9.92
N LEU A 69 -2.97 17.21 9.30
CA LEU A 69 -2.38 18.46 9.75
C LEU A 69 -2.95 18.87 11.12
N SER A 70 -2.06 19.31 11.99
CA SER A 70 -2.43 19.86 13.28
C SER A 70 -2.85 21.32 13.15
N GLU A 71 -4.08 21.64 13.50
CA GLU A 71 -4.62 23.01 13.44
C GLU A 71 -3.93 23.99 14.41
N ASN A 72 -3.41 23.49 15.51
CA ASN A 72 -2.83 24.30 16.59
C ASN A 72 -1.30 24.20 16.67
N GLY A 73 -0.67 23.51 15.72
CA GLY A 73 0.78 23.33 15.67
C GLY A 73 1.36 22.39 16.74
N THR A 74 0.51 21.64 17.45
CA THR A 74 0.94 20.61 18.40
C THR A 74 0.95 19.24 17.73
N CYS A 75 1.85 18.36 18.15
CA CYS A 75 1.84 16.98 17.73
C CYS A 75 0.97 16.14 18.66
N ARG A 76 0.10 15.30 18.12
CA ARG A 76 -0.71 14.36 18.89
C ARG A 76 -0.96 13.09 18.10
N LEU A 77 -1.07 11.99 18.80
CA LEU A 77 -1.49 10.70 18.27
C LEU A 77 -2.89 10.38 18.80
N VAL A 78 -3.81 10.07 17.90
CA VAL A 78 -5.17 9.61 18.24
C VAL A 78 -5.33 8.18 17.80
N CYS A 79 -5.56 7.27 18.73
CA CYS A 79 -5.74 5.86 18.47
C CYS A 79 -7.17 5.45 18.79
N ASN A 80 -7.82 4.78 17.86
CA ASN A 80 -9.17 4.23 18.01
C ASN A 80 -9.13 2.73 17.73
N GLY A 81 -9.38 1.93 18.73
CA GLY A 81 -9.30 0.48 18.59
C GLY A 81 -9.75 -0.25 19.85
N PRO A 82 -9.58 -1.57 19.87
CA PRO A 82 -9.89 -2.37 21.04
C PRO A 82 -9.00 -1.99 22.21
N ALA A 83 -9.57 -2.04 23.42
CA ALA A 83 -8.91 -1.59 24.64
C ALA A 83 -7.64 -2.37 25.03
N TYR A 84 -7.38 -3.50 24.38
CA TYR A 84 -6.17 -4.31 24.58
C TYR A 84 -5.00 -3.93 23.65
N ILE A 85 -5.22 -3.01 22.71
CA ILE A 85 -4.13 -2.45 21.92
C ILE A 85 -3.63 -1.21 22.64
N GLY A 86 -2.38 -1.28 23.05
CA GLY A 86 -1.64 -0.17 23.64
C GLY A 86 -0.80 0.53 22.58
N PHE A 87 -0.51 1.79 22.80
CA PHE A 87 0.37 2.58 21.98
C PHE A 87 1.39 3.29 22.86
N ASP A 88 2.65 3.22 22.47
CA ASP A 88 3.70 4.01 23.06
C ASP A 88 4.14 5.08 22.06
N ALA A 89 4.08 6.34 22.47
CA ALA A 89 4.48 7.46 21.64
C ALA A 89 5.48 8.33 22.41
N ALA A 90 6.76 8.19 22.07
CA ALA A 90 7.85 8.89 22.73
C ALA A 90 8.59 9.81 21.78
N ALA A 91 8.64 11.10 22.12
CA ALA A 91 9.48 12.10 21.47
C ALA A 91 10.52 12.64 22.44
N GLN A 92 11.19 11.75 23.20
CA GLN A 92 12.23 12.17 24.13
C GLN A 92 13.50 12.62 23.42
N GLU A 93 13.69 12.11 22.21
CA GLU A 93 14.78 12.46 21.29
C GLU A 93 14.29 12.34 19.84
N ASN A 94 15.11 12.71 18.85
CA ASN A 94 14.82 12.51 17.45
C ASN A 94 15.28 11.10 17.02
N PRO A 95 14.43 10.14 16.60
CA PRO A 95 13.07 10.33 16.05
C PRO A 95 11.91 10.36 17.08
N LEU A 96 10.74 10.90 16.67
CA LEU A 96 9.48 10.51 17.25
C LEU A 96 9.26 9.01 16.95
N THR A 97 9.15 8.19 17.99
CA THR A 97 8.84 6.76 17.85
C THR A 97 7.41 6.52 18.29
N VAL A 98 6.64 5.84 17.46
CA VAL A 98 5.30 5.34 17.76
C VAL A 98 5.32 3.84 17.59
N SER A 99 4.96 3.09 18.63
CA SER A 99 4.87 1.64 18.55
C SER A 99 3.53 1.14 19.07
N GLU A 100 2.97 0.16 18.37
CA GLU A 100 1.76 -0.55 18.77
C GLU A 100 2.15 -1.78 19.60
N THR A 101 1.42 -2.04 20.67
CA THR A 101 1.63 -3.21 21.54
C THR A 101 0.31 -3.94 21.77
N ASP A 102 0.35 -5.26 21.73
CA ASP A 102 -0.78 -6.10 22.10
C ASP A 102 -0.64 -6.51 23.57
N GLU A 103 -1.49 -5.98 24.43
CA GLU A 103 -1.47 -6.20 25.87
C GLU A 103 -2.22 -7.48 26.31
N ARG A 104 -2.71 -8.29 25.36
CA ARG A 104 -3.46 -9.51 25.67
C ARG A 104 -2.56 -10.62 26.18
N GLU A 105 -3.06 -11.31 27.20
CA GLU A 105 -2.52 -12.62 27.56
C GLU A 105 -2.87 -13.65 26.47
N TRP A 106 -2.06 -14.69 26.33
CA TRP A 106 -2.21 -15.68 25.25
C TRP A 106 -3.62 -16.31 25.15
N TYR A 107 -4.36 -16.43 26.25
CA TYR A 107 -5.73 -16.98 26.27
C TYR A 107 -6.80 -15.95 25.89
N GLU A 108 -6.49 -14.66 25.84
CA GLU A 108 -7.38 -13.57 25.44
C GLU A 108 -7.41 -13.36 23.93
N HIS A 109 -6.54 -14.04 23.20
CA HIS A 109 -6.58 -14.05 21.73
C HIS A 109 -7.80 -14.83 21.17
N ILE A 110 -8.62 -15.47 22.05
CA ILE A 110 -9.87 -16.13 21.67
C ILE A 110 -11.00 -15.11 21.77
N GLY A 111 -11.20 -14.33 20.71
CA GLY A 111 -12.26 -13.33 20.61
C GLY A 111 -12.53 -12.97 19.17
N ILE A 112 -13.67 -12.35 18.91
CA ILE A 112 -13.99 -11.75 17.61
C ILE A 112 -13.90 -10.24 17.78
N PHE A 113 -12.95 -9.64 17.13
CA PHE A 113 -12.91 -8.19 16.94
C PHE A 113 -13.43 -7.84 15.54
N ILE A 114 -14.38 -6.92 15.47
CA ILE A 114 -14.96 -6.46 14.21
C ILE A 114 -14.57 -4.99 14.03
N GLY A 115 -13.76 -4.70 13.02
CA GLY A 115 -13.23 -3.40 12.69
C GLY A 115 -11.70 -3.41 12.64
N THR A 116 -11.12 -2.43 11.97
CA THR A 116 -9.68 -2.21 11.95
C THR A 116 -9.36 -1.10 12.94
N PRO A 117 -8.41 -1.29 13.85
CA PRO A 117 -7.91 -0.21 14.70
C PRO A 117 -7.35 0.90 13.81
N LYS A 118 -7.41 2.13 14.27
CA LYS A 118 -6.92 3.28 13.51
C LYS A 118 -6.02 4.14 14.36
N MET A 119 -4.86 4.44 13.81
CA MET A 119 -3.88 5.37 14.34
C MET A 119 -3.87 6.63 13.46
N THR A 120 -4.12 7.80 14.02
CA THR A 120 -4.04 9.06 13.31
C THR A 120 -3.02 9.96 13.97
N LEU A 121 -1.95 10.26 13.22
CA LEU A 121 -0.88 11.14 13.68
C LEU A 121 -1.12 12.56 13.17
N TYR A 122 -1.40 13.48 14.09
CA TYR A 122 -1.55 14.90 13.81
C TYR A 122 -0.20 15.59 13.94
N LEU A 123 0.28 16.19 12.87
CA LEU A 123 1.59 16.82 12.80
C LEU A 123 1.48 18.30 12.40
N PRO A 124 2.34 19.17 12.94
CA PRO A 124 2.51 20.52 12.42
C PRO A 124 2.94 20.52 10.96
N GLU A 125 2.59 21.59 10.24
CA GLU A 125 3.14 21.82 8.90
C GLU A 125 4.65 22.08 9.02
N ALA A 126 5.45 21.16 8.50
CA ALA A 126 6.91 21.22 8.49
C ALA A 126 7.47 20.31 7.38
N GLU A 127 8.74 20.49 7.07
CA GLU A 127 9.51 19.49 6.33
C GLU A 127 10.21 18.58 7.34
N TYR A 128 9.96 17.27 7.22
CA TYR A 128 10.55 16.24 8.07
C TYR A 128 11.74 15.58 7.37
N ASP A 129 12.80 15.30 8.10
CA ASP A 129 14.01 14.68 7.54
C ASP A 129 13.77 13.23 7.11
N ALA A 130 12.95 12.49 7.86
CA ALA A 130 12.61 11.11 7.49
C ALA A 130 11.28 10.65 8.08
N LEU A 131 10.58 9.83 7.32
CA LEU A 131 9.47 8.99 7.76
C LEU A 131 9.81 7.53 7.50
N VAL A 132 9.74 6.71 8.54
CA VAL A 132 9.90 5.24 8.46
C VAL A 132 8.65 4.60 9.04
N ILE A 133 8.01 3.73 8.28
CA ILE A 133 6.82 2.98 8.71
C ILE A 133 7.08 1.49 8.48
N HIS A 134 6.92 0.70 9.53
CA HIS A 134 6.79 -0.75 9.44
C HIS A 134 5.36 -1.13 9.85
N GLU A 135 4.63 -1.81 8.96
CA GLU A 135 3.24 -2.19 9.15
C GLU A 135 3.05 -3.67 8.82
N ASP A 136 2.54 -4.47 9.76
CA ASP A 136 2.25 -5.87 9.46
C ASP A 136 0.89 -6.02 8.77
N THR A 137 -0.18 -5.37 9.30
CA THR A 137 -1.51 -5.49 8.71
C THR A 137 -2.31 -4.21 8.93
N GLY A 138 -2.53 -3.44 7.90
CA GLY A 138 -3.25 -2.17 7.94
C GLY A 138 -2.98 -1.33 6.71
N ASP A 139 -3.85 -0.40 6.44
CA ASP A 139 -3.68 0.55 5.35
C ASP A 139 -2.88 1.77 5.81
N VAL A 140 -2.00 2.28 4.94
CA VAL A 140 -1.21 3.50 5.20
C VAL A 140 -1.67 4.61 4.26
N SER A 141 -2.04 5.77 4.81
CA SER A 141 -2.47 6.93 4.03
C SER A 141 -1.75 8.20 4.45
N ILE A 142 -1.01 8.81 3.52
CA ILE A 142 -0.23 10.03 3.76
C ILE A 142 -0.72 11.11 2.79
N PRO A 143 -1.41 12.17 3.27
CA PRO A 143 -1.96 13.24 2.45
C PRO A 143 -0.87 14.18 1.92
N ARG A 144 -1.25 14.98 0.91
CA ARG A 144 -0.35 15.89 0.17
C ARG A 144 0.20 17.07 0.97
N ASP A 145 -0.34 17.29 2.16
CA ASP A 145 0.02 18.43 3.00
C ASP A 145 1.39 18.27 3.67
N PHE A 146 1.95 17.07 3.62
CA PHE A 146 3.23 16.75 4.24
C PHE A 146 4.38 16.75 3.24
N ARG A 147 5.56 17.02 3.77
CA ARG A 147 6.84 16.99 3.02
C ARG A 147 7.90 16.28 3.83
N PHE A 148 8.62 15.38 3.17
CA PHE A 148 9.71 14.63 3.77
C PHE A 148 10.97 14.74 2.89
N LYS A 149 12.15 14.61 3.48
CA LYS A 149 13.38 14.42 2.69
C LYS A 149 13.50 12.97 2.26
N ASN A 150 13.28 12.04 3.18
CA ASN A 150 13.31 10.61 2.92
C ASN A 150 12.04 9.94 3.45
N MET A 151 11.55 8.94 2.73
CA MET A 151 10.40 8.14 3.14
C MET A 151 10.69 6.66 2.88
N GLU A 152 10.48 5.83 3.89
CA GLU A 152 10.53 4.37 3.76
C GLU A 152 9.28 3.78 4.41
N ILE A 153 8.52 3.02 3.63
CA ILE A 153 7.32 2.31 4.08
C ILE A 153 7.48 0.84 3.72
N ASP A 154 7.37 -0.02 4.70
CA ASP A 154 7.41 -1.47 4.54
C ASP A 154 6.14 -2.07 5.16
N ALA A 155 5.27 -2.60 4.31
CA ALA A 155 4.01 -3.22 4.71
C ALA A 155 3.95 -4.69 4.33
N SER A 156 3.52 -5.54 5.26
CA SER A 156 3.29 -6.96 4.95
C SER A 156 1.93 -7.15 4.28
N THR A 157 0.86 -6.57 4.83
CA THR A 157 -0.49 -6.69 4.25
C THR A 157 -1.27 -5.40 4.43
N GLY A 158 -1.73 -4.81 3.34
CA GLY A 158 -2.51 -3.58 3.34
C GLY A 158 -2.18 -2.69 2.16
N ASN A 159 -2.99 -1.69 1.92
CA ASN A 159 -2.80 -0.77 0.82
C ASN A 159 -2.02 0.46 1.30
N ILE A 160 -1.17 0.98 0.44
CA ILE A 160 -0.38 2.17 0.73
C ILE A 160 -0.80 3.26 -0.26
N ALA A 161 -1.29 4.38 0.24
CA ALA A 161 -1.64 5.55 -0.54
C ALA A 161 -0.79 6.75 -0.10
N ASN A 162 0.13 7.18 -0.94
CA ASN A 162 0.97 8.34 -0.67
C ASN A 162 0.71 9.47 -1.66
N TYR A 163 0.43 10.64 -1.11
CA TYR A 163 0.25 11.90 -1.83
C TYR A 163 1.26 12.97 -1.41
N ALA A 164 2.13 12.66 -0.44
CA ALA A 164 3.16 13.57 0.06
C ALA A 164 4.40 13.56 -0.83
N SER A 165 4.98 14.74 -1.06
CA SER A 165 6.23 14.86 -1.80
C SER A 165 7.45 14.57 -0.92
N VAL A 166 8.49 13.99 -1.55
CA VAL A 166 9.73 13.58 -0.88
C VAL A 166 10.91 14.11 -1.69
N SER A 167 11.76 14.95 -1.09
CA SER A 167 12.82 15.61 -1.86
C SER A 167 13.93 14.69 -2.33
N ASP A 168 14.30 13.69 -1.54
CA ASP A 168 15.42 12.78 -1.86
C ASP A 168 14.91 11.40 -2.33
N THR A 169 14.62 10.49 -1.41
CA THR A 169 14.24 9.11 -1.76
C THR A 169 12.93 8.72 -1.12
N MET A 170 12.02 8.20 -1.96
CA MET A 170 10.79 7.53 -1.55
C MET A 170 10.90 6.04 -1.88
N LYS A 171 10.88 5.20 -0.85
CA LYS A 171 10.88 3.75 -0.98
C LYS A 171 9.64 3.16 -0.34
N ILE A 172 8.86 2.41 -1.11
CA ILE A 172 7.64 1.76 -0.65
C ILE A 172 7.68 0.28 -1.01
N THR A 173 7.55 -0.56 -0.02
CA THR A 173 7.52 -2.02 -0.18
C THR A 173 6.22 -2.56 0.39
N ALA A 174 5.55 -3.45 -0.35
CA ALA A 174 4.38 -4.19 0.11
C ALA A 174 4.51 -5.68 -0.26
N SER A 175 4.25 -6.57 0.70
CA SER A 175 4.16 -7.99 0.34
C SER A 175 2.81 -8.31 -0.29
N THR A 176 1.70 -7.81 0.29
CA THR A 176 0.35 -7.98 -0.28
C THR A 176 -0.46 -6.71 -0.11
N GLY A 177 -0.94 -6.15 -1.21
CA GLY A 177 -1.75 -4.93 -1.24
C GLY A 177 -1.36 -4.01 -2.38
N ASP A 178 -2.18 -3.04 -2.65
CA ASP A 178 -1.97 -2.09 -3.74
C ASP A 178 -1.14 -0.89 -3.25
N ILE A 179 -0.22 -0.42 -4.10
CA ILE A 179 0.55 0.82 -3.86
C ILE A 179 0.03 1.90 -4.80
N ARG A 180 -0.37 3.02 -4.23
CA ARG A 180 -0.75 4.23 -4.96
C ARG A 180 0.12 5.40 -4.59
N VAL A 181 0.72 6.04 -5.59
CA VAL A 181 1.52 7.27 -5.46
C VAL A 181 0.96 8.30 -6.44
N GLU A 182 0.52 9.45 -5.94
CA GLU A 182 -0.16 10.42 -6.79
C GLU A 182 0.19 11.87 -6.44
N GLY A 183 0.49 12.67 -7.46
CA GLY A 183 0.71 14.11 -7.34
C GLY A 183 1.99 14.47 -6.60
N VAL A 184 3.04 13.64 -6.71
CA VAL A 184 4.27 13.79 -5.92
C VAL A 184 5.47 14.22 -6.78
N SER A 185 6.46 14.81 -6.11
CA SER A 185 7.79 15.04 -6.67
C SER A 185 8.84 14.42 -5.74
N THR A 186 9.82 13.71 -6.33
CA THR A 186 10.90 13.04 -5.56
C THR A 186 12.19 12.93 -6.37
N GLY A 187 13.34 12.83 -5.69
CA GLY A 187 14.62 12.53 -6.34
C GLY A 187 14.66 11.10 -6.88
N ALA A 188 14.30 10.12 -6.06
CA ALA A 188 14.20 8.73 -6.47
C ALA A 188 12.92 8.10 -5.93
N LEU A 189 12.24 7.31 -6.77
CA LEU A 189 11.05 6.55 -6.42
C LEU A 189 11.33 5.05 -6.60
N GLU A 190 11.28 4.30 -5.49
CA GLU A 190 11.48 2.86 -5.46
C GLU A 190 10.21 2.17 -4.95
N LEU A 191 9.60 1.35 -5.77
CA LEU A 191 8.36 0.64 -5.47
C LEU A 191 8.58 -0.86 -5.61
N SER A 192 8.22 -1.63 -4.60
CA SER A 192 8.31 -3.08 -4.63
C SER A 192 7.02 -3.70 -4.11
N VAL A 193 6.42 -4.63 -4.88
CA VAL A 193 5.22 -5.35 -4.47
C VAL A 193 5.31 -6.82 -4.85
N SER A 194 5.06 -7.73 -3.90
CA SER A 194 5.00 -9.14 -4.26
C SER A 194 3.65 -9.51 -4.87
N THR A 195 2.54 -9.08 -4.28
CA THR A 195 1.19 -9.31 -4.82
C THR A 195 0.33 -8.08 -4.66
N GLY A 196 -0.04 -7.45 -5.76
CA GLY A 196 -0.86 -6.24 -5.78
C GLY A 196 -0.54 -5.34 -6.96
N ARG A 197 -1.35 -4.33 -7.17
CA ARG A 197 -1.17 -3.34 -8.23
C ARG A 197 -0.32 -2.17 -7.74
N VAL A 198 0.42 -1.59 -8.68
CA VAL A 198 1.12 -0.32 -8.48
C VAL A 198 0.52 0.73 -9.42
N ASP A 199 0.04 1.81 -8.86
CA ASP A 199 -0.60 2.91 -9.58
C ASP A 199 0.14 4.22 -9.25
N VAL A 200 0.86 4.77 -10.23
CA VAL A 200 1.62 6.02 -10.08
C VAL A 200 1.03 7.05 -11.02
N ARG A 201 0.61 8.19 -10.48
CA ARG A 201 -0.03 9.26 -11.27
C ARG A 201 0.55 10.62 -10.99
N ASP A 202 0.55 11.49 -11.99
CA ASP A 202 0.92 12.90 -11.87
C ASP A 202 2.23 13.09 -11.09
N THR A 203 3.25 12.29 -11.41
CA THR A 203 4.48 12.17 -10.61
C THR A 203 5.68 12.59 -11.42
N MET A 204 6.57 13.38 -10.80
CA MET A 204 7.87 13.73 -11.34
C MET A 204 8.98 13.19 -10.44
N CYS A 205 9.96 12.50 -11.02
CA CYS A 205 11.10 11.99 -10.27
C CYS A 205 12.40 11.98 -11.09
N GLY A 206 13.53 11.90 -10.40
CA GLY A 206 14.83 11.71 -11.03
C GLY A 206 14.96 10.31 -11.60
N ASN A 207 14.76 9.32 -10.77
CA ASN A 207 14.76 7.90 -11.12
C ASN A 207 13.51 7.20 -10.61
N LEU A 208 13.01 6.19 -11.37
CA LEU A 208 11.94 5.32 -10.94
C LEU A 208 12.33 3.86 -11.11
N ILE A 209 12.20 3.10 -10.03
CA ILE A 209 12.37 1.64 -10.03
C ILE A 209 11.07 1.02 -9.51
N SER A 210 10.49 0.10 -10.28
CA SER A 210 9.29 -0.64 -9.86
C SER A 210 9.48 -2.14 -10.07
N ASN A 211 9.54 -2.88 -8.96
CA ASN A 211 9.69 -4.33 -8.96
C ASN A 211 8.38 -4.99 -8.48
N GLY A 212 8.02 -6.13 -9.09
CA GLY A 212 6.83 -6.86 -8.66
C GLY A 212 6.79 -8.30 -9.17
N SER A 213 6.17 -9.17 -8.36
CA SER A 213 5.98 -10.57 -8.77
C SER A 213 4.62 -10.78 -9.44
N THR A 214 3.53 -10.31 -8.84
CA THR A 214 2.18 -10.50 -9.40
C THR A 214 1.34 -9.23 -9.25
N GLY A 215 0.83 -8.73 -10.37
CA GLY A 215 -0.04 -7.56 -10.44
C GLY A 215 0.46 -6.51 -11.43
N ASP A 216 -0.45 -5.67 -11.85
CA ASP A 216 -0.22 -4.69 -12.91
C ASP A 216 0.52 -3.45 -12.39
N LEU A 217 1.26 -2.81 -13.27
CA LEU A 217 1.81 -1.48 -13.07
C LEU A 217 1.11 -0.50 -14.02
N THR A 218 0.58 0.57 -13.49
CA THR A 218 0.04 1.68 -14.27
C THR A 218 0.79 2.96 -13.94
N LEU A 219 1.33 3.59 -14.96
CA LEU A 219 1.97 4.90 -14.90
C LEU A 219 1.14 5.87 -15.74
N ASP A 220 0.58 6.91 -15.14
CA ASP A 220 -0.23 7.94 -15.80
C ASP A 220 0.36 9.32 -15.53
N ASN A 221 0.76 10.03 -16.57
CA ASN A 221 1.40 11.34 -16.49
C ASN A 221 2.65 11.33 -15.57
N VAL A 222 3.54 10.35 -15.80
CA VAL A 222 4.78 10.16 -15.00
C VAL A 222 5.99 10.60 -15.83
N ILE A 223 6.74 11.55 -15.30
CA ILE A 223 7.95 12.09 -15.93
C ILE A 223 9.17 11.75 -15.10
N VAL A 224 10.06 10.95 -15.66
CA VAL A 224 11.32 10.53 -15.04
C VAL A 224 12.49 11.20 -15.73
N ALA A 225 13.26 11.99 -15.00
CA ALA A 225 14.34 12.78 -15.62
C ALA A 225 15.47 11.90 -16.19
N GLU A 226 15.80 10.82 -15.50
CA GLU A 226 16.93 9.95 -15.85
C GLU A 226 16.44 8.58 -16.34
N LYS A 227 16.18 7.65 -15.43
CA LYS A 227 15.91 6.25 -15.78
C LYS A 227 14.64 5.72 -15.11
N LEU A 228 13.80 5.09 -15.94
CA LEU A 228 12.67 4.26 -15.54
C LEU A 228 13.04 2.79 -15.70
N THR A 229 13.01 2.02 -14.62
CA THR A 229 13.26 0.58 -14.61
C THR A 229 12.05 -0.15 -14.03
N VAL A 230 11.55 -1.12 -14.79
CA VAL A 230 10.40 -1.95 -14.39
C VAL A 230 10.78 -3.42 -14.54
N GLU A 231 10.57 -4.20 -13.49
CA GLU A 231 10.71 -5.65 -13.49
C GLU A 231 9.43 -6.30 -12.95
N ARG A 232 8.79 -7.19 -13.72
CA ARG A 232 7.58 -7.92 -13.34
C ARG A 232 7.71 -9.40 -13.72
N SER A 233 7.24 -10.30 -12.87
CA SER A 233 7.08 -11.69 -13.30
C SER A 233 5.72 -11.89 -13.97
N THR A 234 4.63 -11.39 -13.39
CA THR A 234 3.29 -11.52 -13.97
C THR A 234 2.48 -10.24 -13.75
N GLY A 235 2.01 -9.68 -14.83
CA GLY A 235 1.17 -8.47 -14.83
C GLY A 235 1.45 -7.56 -16.01
N ASP A 236 0.47 -6.79 -16.39
CA ASP A 236 0.57 -5.83 -17.47
C ASP A 236 1.29 -4.56 -17.01
N VAL A 237 2.02 -3.93 -17.92
CA VAL A 237 2.68 -2.63 -17.71
C VAL A 237 2.03 -1.60 -18.64
N GLY A 238 1.36 -0.64 -18.04
CA GLY A 238 0.66 0.44 -18.74
C GLY A 238 1.33 1.80 -18.59
N PHE A 239 1.48 2.52 -19.70
CA PHE A 239 1.94 3.91 -19.74
C PHE A 239 0.86 4.80 -20.35
N ASP A 240 0.52 5.89 -19.70
CA ASP A 240 -0.29 6.96 -20.30
C ASP A 240 0.45 8.29 -20.14
N ARG A 241 0.83 8.91 -21.28
CA ARG A 241 1.56 10.18 -21.30
C ARG A 241 2.80 10.20 -20.38
N CYS A 242 3.61 9.15 -20.46
CA CYS A 242 4.82 9.04 -19.65
C CYS A 242 6.07 9.41 -20.44
N ASP A 243 7.12 9.79 -19.75
CA ASP A 243 8.45 9.97 -20.35
C ASP A 243 9.58 9.64 -19.38
N ALA A 244 10.74 9.27 -19.94
CA ALA A 244 11.98 9.09 -19.19
C ALA A 244 13.20 9.31 -20.09
N GLY A 245 14.34 9.66 -19.51
CA GLY A 245 15.61 9.72 -20.24
C GLY A 245 15.96 8.36 -20.85
N GLU A 246 15.83 7.29 -20.06
CA GLU A 246 15.97 5.88 -20.47
C GLU A 246 14.83 5.07 -19.88
N ILE A 247 14.29 4.13 -20.66
CA ILE A 247 13.22 3.21 -20.21
C ILE A 247 13.72 1.77 -20.33
N SER A 248 13.58 0.99 -19.29
CA SER A 248 13.86 -0.45 -19.27
C SER A 248 12.72 -1.20 -18.63
N VAL A 249 12.03 -2.03 -19.39
CA VAL A 249 10.90 -2.86 -18.91
C VAL A 249 11.20 -4.31 -19.21
N VAL A 250 11.11 -5.14 -18.18
CA VAL A 250 11.22 -6.59 -18.31
C VAL A 250 10.01 -7.20 -17.61
N THR A 251 9.28 -8.08 -18.31
CA THR A 251 8.21 -8.88 -17.72
C THR A 251 8.28 -10.31 -18.27
N ASP A 252 7.99 -11.30 -17.43
CA ASP A 252 7.94 -12.70 -17.92
C ASP A 252 6.58 -12.93 -18.62
N THR A 253 5.47 -12.52 -17.98
CA THR A 253 4.12 -12.67 -18.55
C THR A 253 3.30 -11.41 -18.33
N GLY A 254 2.94 -10.75 -19.40
CA GLY A 254 2.11 -9.53 -19.40
C GLY A 254 2.34 -8.70 -20.65
N ASP A 255 1.35 -7.92 -20.97
CA ASP A 255 1.42 -6.98 -22.08
C ASP A 255 2.07 -5.66 -21.63
N VAL A 256 2.84 -5.05 -22.51
CA VAL A 256 3.39 -3.70 -22.29
C VAL A 256 2.74 -2.74 -23.29
N ARG A 257 1.94 -1.81 -22.77
CA ARG A 257 1.12 -0.93 -23.62
C ARG A 257 1.17 0.51 -23.16
N GLY A 258 1.00 1.43 -24.11
CA GLY A 258 0.71 2.80 -23.75
C GLY A 258 1.29 3.86 -24.65
N SER A 259 1.39 5.07 -24.10
CA SER A 259 1.86 6.26 -24.79
C SER A 259 3.01 6.92 -24.06
N LEU A 260 4.01 7.36 -24.82
CA LEU A 260 5.15 8.15 -24.35
C LEU A 260 5.06 9.57 -24.94
N CYS A 261 5.58 10.56 -24.19
CA CYS A 261 5.53 11.96 -24.60
C CYS A 261 6.64 12.37 -25.58
N SER A 262 7.67 11.54 -25.78
CA SER A 262 8.78 11.83 -26.68
C SER A 262 9.22 10.62 -27.47
N GLU A 263 9.87 10.85 -28.59
CA GLU A 263 10.47 9.80 -29.42
C GLU A 263 11.56 9.04 -28.66
N LYS A 264 11.67 7.73 -28.89
CA LYS A 264 12.66 6.84 -28.31
C LYS A 264 13.28 5.93 -29.35
N VAL A 265 14.50 5.49 -29.09
CA VAL A 265 15.12 4.39 -29.83
C VAL A 265 14.66 3.08 -29.16
N PHE A 266 13.73 2.38 -29.82
CA PHE A 266 13.13 1.18 -29.29
C PHE A 266 13.99 -0.07 -29.51
N LEU A 267 14.22 -0.83 -28.46
CA LEU A 267 14.83 -2.15 -28.45
C LEU A 267 13.84 -3.13 -27.81
N THR A 268 13.07 -3.82 -28.64
CA THR A 268 11.95 -4.64 -28.14
C THR A 268 12.13 -6.10 -28.48
N ARG A 269 11.72 -6.97 -27.54
CA ARG A 269 11.71 -8.41 -27.72
C ARG A 269 10.47 -9.01 -27.05
N THR A 270 9.80 -9.92 -27.74
CA THR A 270 8.82 -10.85 -27.15
C THR A 270 9.08 -12.24 -27.74
N ASP A 271 9.00 -13.28 -26.91
CA ASP A 271 9.11 -14.65 -27.41
C ASP A 271 7.75 -15.14 -27.95
N THR A 272 6.65 -14.74 -27.30
CA THR A 272 5.29 -15.03 -27.75
C THR A 272 4.41 -13.80 -27.65
N GLY A 273 4.14 -13.14 -28.77
CA GLY A 273 3.33 -11.94 -28.84
C GLY A 273 3.62 -11.12 -30.10
N ARG A 274 3.01 -9.97 -30.21
CA ARG A 274 3.15 -9.01 -31.31
C ARG A 274 3.85 -7.76 -30.81
N VAL A 275 4.65 -7.17 -31.66
CA VAL A 275 5.30 -5.89 -31.41
C VAL A 275 4.73 -4.84 -32.33
N GLN A 276 4.19 -3.77 -31.76
CA GLN A 276 3.71 -2.59 -32.47
C GLN A 276 4.29 -1.33 -31.79
N ILE A 277 5.28 -0.74 -32.41
CA ILE A 277 6.04 0.40 -31.91
C ILE A 277 6.23 1.45 -32.98
N PRO A 278 6.42 2.74 -32.61
CA PRO A 278 6.79 3.78 -33.53
C PRO A 278 8.17 3.51 -34.15
N GLN A 279 8.33 3.92 -35.40
CA GLN A 279 9.64 3.91 -36.08
C GLN A 279 10.36 5.22 -35.80
N SER A 280 11.20 5.23 -34.79
CA SER A 280 12.02 6.39 -34.42
C SER A 280 13.46 5.97 -34.22
N VAL A 281 14.36 6.86 -34.58
CA VAL A 281 15.81 6.70 -34.46
C VAL A 281 16.44 7.80 -33.59
N THR A 282 15.61 8.61 -32.94
CA THR A 282 15.98 9.72 -32.06
C THR A 282 15.42 9.54 -30.67
N GLY A 283 15.97 10.26 -29.72
CA GLY A 283 15.57 10.18 -28.31
C GLY A 283 16.36 9.16 -27.47
N GLY A 284 15.95 9.01 -26.23
CA GLY A 284 16.55 8.04 -25.29
C GLY A 284 16.25 6.59 -25.65
N VAL A 285 16.97 5.66 -25.04
CA VAL A 285 16.73 4.23 -25.27
C VAL A 285 15.48 3.77 -24.52
N CYS A 286 14.61 3.03 -25.21
CA CYS A 286 13.46 2.35 -24.64
C CYS A 286 13.60 0.84 -24.90
N ARG A 287 14.06 0.10 -23.88
CA ARG A 287 14.17 -1.35 -23.93
C ARG A 287 12.92 -1.96 -23.31
N ILE A 288 12.22 -2.85 -24.03
CA ILE A 288 11.06 -3.58 -23.54
C ILE A 288 11.21 -5.04 -23.91
N GLU A 289 11.22 -5.91 -22.90
CA GLU A 289 11.33 -7.36 -23.07
C GLU A 289 10.17 -8.03 -22.34
N THR A 290 9.49 -8.99 -23.00
CA THR A 290 8.49 -9.87 -22.39
C THR A 290 8.67 -11.28 -22.94
N ASP A 291 8.53 -12.31 -22.13
CA ASP A 291 8.54 -13.67 -22.67
C ASP A 291 7.18 -14.00 -23.31
N THR A 292 6.08 -13.61 -22.67
CA THR A 292 4.72 -13.82 -23.19
C THR A 292 3.88 -12.55 -23.00
N GLY A 293 3.56 -11.90 -24.10
CA GLY A 293 2.73 -10.69 -24.12
C GLY A 293 2.94 -9.84 -25.35
N ASP A 294 1.98 -8.99 -25.67
CA ASP A 294 2.06 -8.03 -26.75
C ASP A 294 2.77 -6.73 -26.25
N ILE A 295 3.59 -6.15 -27.13
CA ILE A 295 4.22 -4.83 -26.89
C ILE A 295 3.57 -3.82 -27.84
N THR A 296 2.84 -2.85 -27.29
CA THR A 296 2.14 -1.82 -28.06
C THR A 296 2.41 -0.43 -27.48
N ILE A 297 3.31 0.31 -28.11
CA ILE A 297 3.67 1.67 -27.68
C ILE A 297 3.33 2.66 -28.78
N SER A 298 2.83 3.82 -28.37
CA SER A 298 2.59 4.99 -29.23
C SER A 298 3.32 6.22 -28.68
N ILE A 299 3.47 7.24 -29.47
CA ILE A 299 3.88 8.58 -29.02
C ILE A 299 2.60 9.43 -28.95
N SER A 300 2.35 10.03 -27.80
CA SER A 300 1.27 11.01 -27.65
C SER A 300 1.68 12.34 -28.25
N GLU A 301 0.77 12.95 -29.03
CA GLU A 301 0.93 14.31 -29.52
C GLU A 301 0.69 15.36 -28.42
#